data_791978f9a001c3d59497e2eececbae31
#
_entry.id   791978f9a001c3d59497e2eececbae31
#
_cell.length_a   1.000
_cell.length_b   1.000
_cell.length_c   1.000
_cell.angle_alpha   90.00
_cell.angle_beta   90.00
_cell.angle_gamma   90.00
#
_symmetry.space_group_name_H-M   'P 1'
#
loop_
_entity.id
_entity.type
_entity.pdbx_description
1 polymer ?
#
loop_
_entity_poly.entity_id
_entity_poly.type
_entity_poly.pdbx_seq_one_letter_code
_entity_poly.pdbx_strand_id
1 'polypeptide(L)' 'MTEAIHPVQLEGFRRMTPAEKLRRVAELYEAGIQLRVAGLRMAHPDWPDERLQHEARRGLLYAGT' A
#
# COMPACT_ATOMS: atom_id res chain seq x y z
N MET A 1 -23.78 6.30 2.55
CA MET A 1 -23.42 6.09 2.95
C MET A 1 -22.33 5.77 3.35
N THR A 2 -21.86 5.81 3.65
CA THR A 2 -20.91 5.47 3.75
C THR A 2 -20.22 5.44 4.80
N GLU A 3 -20.11 5.02 5.42
CA GLU A 3 -19.54 4.93 6.40
C GLU A 3 -18.36 4.35 6.35
N ALA A 4 -17.48 4.68 5.70
CA ALA A 4 -16.19 4.12 5.49
C ALA A 4 -15.37 4.01 6.76
N ILE A 5 -15.50 4.96 7.67
CA ILE A 5 -14.70 4.95 8.88
C ILE A 5 -15.59 4.87 10.09
N HIS A 6 -15.37 3.82 10.88
CA HIS A 6 -16.07 3.65 12.14
C HIS A 6 -15.53 4.66 13.17
N PRO A 7 -16.39 5.25 14.03
CA PRO A 7 -15.93 6.21 15.02
C PRO A 7 -14.79 5.73 15.92
N VAL A 8 -14.82 4.44 16.28
CA VAL A 8 -13.76 3.88 17.11
C VAL A 8 -12.43 3.90 16.39
N GLN A 9 -12.43 3.58 15.09
CA GLN A 9 -11.22 3.60 14.30
C GLN A 9 -10.66 5.01 14.17
N LEU A 10 -11.53 5.99 13.97
CA LEU A 10 -11.11 7.37 13.87
C LEU A 10 -10.48 7.85 15.17
N GLU A 11 -11.10 7.50 16.28
CA GLU A 11 -10.59 7.89 17.59
C GLU A 11 -9.20 7.28 17.84
N GLY A 12 -9.04 6.00 17.50
CA GLY A 12 -7.76 5.33 17.67
C GLY A 12 -6.68 5.99 16.83
N PHE A 13 -7.01 6.37 15.60
CA PHE A 13 -6.05 7.02 14.72
C PHE A 13 -5.62 8.38 15.28
N ARG A 14 -6.56 9.12 15.86
CA ARG A 14 -6.25 10.43 16.43
C ARG A 14 -5.30 10.35 17.60
N ARG A 15 -5.30 9.23 18.33
CA ARG A 15 -4.44 9.05 19.48
C ARG A 15 -3.03 8.63 19.13
N MET A 16 -2.80 8.30 17.86
CA MET A 16 -1.47 7.89 17.44
C MET A 16 -0.52 9.07 17.43
N THR A 17 0.72 8.80 17.81
CA THR A 17 1.78 9.79 17.66
C THR A 17 2.08 9.98 16.17
N PRO A 18 2.73 11.10 15.79
CA PRO A 18 3.11 11.27 14.39
C PRO A 18 3.97 10.13 13.86
N ALA A 19 4.86 9.58 14.68
CA ALA A 19 5.69 8.45 14.26
C ALA A 19 4.84 7.23 13.99
N GLU A 20 3.84 6.97 14.84
CA GLU A 20 2.95 5.84 14.64
C GLU A 20 2.11 6.00 13.38
N LYS A 21 1.63 7.21 13.11
CA LYS A 21 0.87 7.48 11.90
C LYS A 21 1.72 7.24 10.66
N LEU A 22 2.96 7.70 10.70
CA LEU A 22 3.86 7.51 9.59
C LEU A 22 4.14 6.04 9.34
N ARG A 23 4.32 5.27 10.42
CA ARG A 23 4.54 3.84 10.30
C ARG A 23 3.34 3.14 9.66
N ARG A 24 2.12 3.53 10.06
CA ARG A 24 0.91 2.96 9.46
C ARG A 24 0.82 3.27 7.98
N VAL A 25 1.14 4.50 7.60
CA VAL A 25 1.13 4.87 6.19
C VAL A 25 2.14 4.03 5.42
N ALA A 26 3.33 3.84 5.98
CA ALA A 26 4.36 3.05 5.33
C ALA A 26 3.92 1.59 5.17
N GLU A 27 3.26 1.04 6.18
CA GLU A 27 2.76 -0.33 6.11
C GLU A 27 1.71 -0.47 5.02
N LEU A 28 0.80 0.50 4.92
CA LEU A 28 -0.23 0.47 3.89
C LEU A 28 0.38 0.60 2.50
N TYR A 29 1.38 1.45 2.37
CA TYR A 29 2.08 1.63 1.10
C TYR A 29 2.75 0.32 0.68
N GLU A 30 3.44 -0.32 1.61
CA GLU A 30 4.12 -1.57 1.33
C GLU A 30 3.12 -2.69 0.98
N ALA A 31 2.00 -2.73 1.69
CA ALA A 31 0.95 -3.71 1.38
C ALA A 31 0.43 -3.51 -0.04
N GLY A 32 0.26 -2.26 -0.44
CA GLY A 32 -0.18 -1.95 -1.80
C GLY A 32 0.82 -2.41 -2.84
N ILE A 33 2.12 -2.24 -2.54
CA ILE A 33 3.17 -2.70 -3.44
C ILE A 33 3.12 -4.21 -3.60
N GLN A 34 2.97 -4.93 -2.50
CA GLN A 34 2.94 -6.39 -2.57
C GLN A 34 1.71 -6.91 -3.31
N LEU A 35 0.60 -6.23 -3.17
CA LEU A 35 -0.60 -6.59 -3.93
C LEU A 35 -0.35 -6.40 -5.42
N ARG A 36 0.31 -5.31 -5.78
CA ARG A 36 0.65 -5.04 -7.16
C ARG A 36 1.64 -6.08 -7.70
N VAL A 37 2.60 -6.49 -6.87
CA VAL A 37 3.54 -7.55 -7.25
C VAL A 37 2.79 -8.83 -7.58
N ALA A 38 1.80 -9.19 -6.77
CA ALA A 38 1.02 -10.39 -7.01
C ALA A 38 0.31 -10.32 -8.36
N GLY A 39 -0.28 -9.16 -8.67
CA GLY A 39 -0.94 -8.98 -9.96
C GLY A 39 0.02 -9.07 -11.12
N LEU A 40 1.20 -8.44 -10.99
CA LEU A 40 2.21 -8.50 -12.03
C LEU A 40 2.74 -9.92 -12.23
N ARG A 41 2.87 -10.67 -11.13
CA ARG A 41 3.33 -12.05 -11.23
C ARG A 41 2.37 -12.90 -12.03
N MET A 42 1.08 -12.66 -11.90
CA MET A 42 0.09 -13.37 -12.69
C MET A 42 0.16 -13.01 -14.16
N ALA A 43 0.43 -11.74 -14.46
CA ALA A 43 0.51 -11.28 -15.84
C ALA A 43 1.86 -11.63 -16.48
N HIS A 44 2.91 -11.73 -15.66
CA HIS A 44 4.27 -11.94 -16.15
C HIS A 44 4.95 -13.03 -15.34
N PRO A 45 4.53 -14.30 -15.49
CA PRO A 45 5.08 -15.36 -14.65
C PRO A 45 6.56 -15.63 -14.88
N ASP A 46 7.13 -15.12 -15.97
CA ASP A 46 8.54 -15.32 -16.27
C ASP A 46 9.43 -14.19 -15.71
N TRP A 47 8.84 -13.15 -15.13
CA TRP A 47 9.65 -12.07 -14.56
C TRP A 47 10.26 -12.50 -13.23
N PRO A 48 11.54 -12.18 -13.00
CA PRO A 48 12.14 -12.42 -11.69
C PRO A 48 11.54 -11.50 -10.64
N ASP A 49 11.66 -11.90 -9.39
CA ASP A 49 11.06 -11.13 -8.30
C ASP A 49 11.59 -9.70 -8.26
N GLU A 50 12.86 -9.53 -8.52
CA GLU A 50 13.47 -8.22 -8.52
C GLU A 50 12.78 -7.27 -9.49
N ARG A 51 12.47 -7.77 -10.68
CA ARG A 51 11.78 -6.97 -11.69
C ARG A 51 10.34 -6.68 -11.27
N LEU A 52 9.67 -7.65 -10.67
CA LEU A 52 8.32 -7.47 -10.18
C LEU A 52 8.26 -6.36 -9.13
N GLN A 53 9.21 -6.39 -8.18
CA GLN A 53 9.27 -5.37 -7.14
C GLN A 53 9.53 -3.99 -7.74
N HIS A 54 10.46 -3.92 -8.67
CA HIS A 54 10.81 -2.65 -9.29
C HIS A 54 9.62 -2.05 -10.05
N GLU A 55 8.94 -2.86 -10.85
CA GLU A 55 7.80 -2.38 -11.63
C GLU A 55 6.63 -2.01 -10.73
N ALA A 56 6.42 -2.77 -9.66
CA ALA A 56 5.33 -2.47 -8.73
C ALA A 56 5.55 -1.12 -8.07
N ARG A 57 6.76 -0.84 -7.61
CA ARG A 57 7.07 0.43 -6.95
C ARG A 57 7.00 1.59 -7.93
N ARG A 58 7.51 1.39 -9.13
CA ARG A 58 7.47 2.41 -10.16
C ARG A 58 6.03 2.76 -10.54
N GLY A 59 5.17 1.75 -10.66
CA GLY A 59 3.79 1.98 -10.98
C GLY A 59 3.06 2.81 -9.94
N LEU A 60 3.36 2.57 -8.67
CA LEU A 60 2.75 3.32 -7.60
C LEU A 60 3.19 4.78 -7.58
N LEU A 61 4.46 5.02 -7.89
CA LEU A 61 4.99 6.38 -7.91
C LEU A 61 4.29 7.26 -8.96
N TYR A 62 3.88 6.67 -10.06
CA TYR A 62 3.30 7.44 -11.15
C TYR A 62 1.80 7.25 -11.32
N ALA A 63 1.19 6.44 -10.48
CA ALA A 63 -0.22 6.09 -10.66
C ALA A 63 -1.16 7.28 -10.49
N GLY A 64 -0.76 8.27 -9.72
CA GLY A 64 -1.61 9.42 -9.44
C GLY A 64 -1.42 10.62 -10.35
N THR A 65 -0.59 10.50 -11.35
CA THR A 65 -0.28 11.64 -12.22
C THR A 65 -1.03 11.63 -13.53
#